data_cf08c64444be20323695b6107eb1737a
#
_entry.id   cf08c64444be20323695b6107eb1737a
#
_cell.length_a   1.000
_cell.length_b   1.000
_cell.length_c   1.000
_cell.angle_alpha   90.00
_cell.angle_beta   90.00
_cell.angle_gamma   90.00
#
_symmetry.space_group_name_H-M   'P 1'
#
loop_
_entity.id
_entity.type
_entity.pdbx_description
1 polymer ?
#
loop_
_entity_poly.entity_id
_entity_poly.type
_entity_poly.pdbx_seq_one_letter_code
_entity_poly.pdbx_strand_id
1 'polypeptide(L)'
;MVATPETASQGIRSLIPARIDRLPWSRFHTRLVIALGVAWVLDGLEITIASNVGPTLTQSNTLHMSASAVADIATWYLIGEVFGALFFGHLSDRLGRKNLFLITLAVYLAGSALTALTPKGGYWFIFLYGSRVIAGMGIGGEYAAINSAIDEMIPAKYRGRVDIAVNGTYWAGAFLGTIVTLVALNHIAPALGWRVAYLVGPVLALVIIFVRRHLPESPRWQIMHGRQEQAEGSIAEIEEDVGKTKGELPPVDPSRELEIRPTEQIGYVALLRTLFRHYPSRSIYGATLMITQSFLYNAIFFTYGLVLQFFFHVSPGNTPYYFMAFCAGNLLGPLTIGRLFDTIGRRKMISGTYLLSGILLIITAQLFKAGALNAVTQTLCWTVIFYFASAGASAGYLTVSEIFPLEVRAKAIAVFFAIAQCFGSLGSHLYGHLIGDGKDSTALYWGYMLGAGAMILGGVVAAFLAVDAEGKSLEDIAKPLGVIGGSAEGIFRSGDPRQGGVSPSAGG
;
A
#
# COMPACT_ATOMS: atom_id res chain seq x y z
N MET A 1 7.75 -38.08 5.67
CA MET A 1 8.10 -38.67 4.37
C MET A 1 8.58 -37.51 3.49
N VAL A 2 9.84 -37.54 3.08
CA VAL A 2 10.39 -36.54 2.16
C VAL A 2 9.93 -36.96 0.76
N ALA A 3 9.14 -36.12 0.10
CA ALA A 3 8.66 -36.38 -1.26
C ALA A 3 9.85 -36.49 -2.20
N THR A 4 9.88 -37.55 -3.00
CA THR A 4 10.90 -37.78 -4.01
C THR A 4 10.79 -36.72 -5.13
N PRO A 5 11.90 -36.36 -5.82
CA PRO A 5 11.92 -35.28 -6.83
C PRO A 5 11.00 -35.51 -8.05
N GLU A 6 10.51 -36.70 -8.27
CA GLU A 6 9.62 -37.03 -9.40
C GLU A 6 8.15 -36.59 -9.22
N THR A 7 7.69 -36.39 -7.96
CA THR A 7 6.33 -35.92 -7.69
C THR A 7 6.15 -34.41 -7.85
N ALA A 8 7.23 -33.66 -8.00
CA ALA A 8 7.18 -32.19 -8.15
C ALA A 8 6.84 -31.72 -9.58
N SER A 9 6.74 -32.61 -10.58
CA SER A 9 6.50 -32.24 -11.98
C SER A 9 5.05 -32.44 -12.45
N GLN A 10 4.20 -33.11 -11.68
CA GLN A 10 2.78 -33.28 -12.06
C GLN A 10 1.97 -32.11 -11.58
N GLY A 11 1.32 -31.38 -12.53
CA GLY A 11 0.37 -30.32 -12.21
C GLY A 11 -0.82 -30.89 -11.40
N ILE A 12 -1.25 -30.17 -10.37
CA ILE A 12 -2.42 -30.51 -9.55
C ILE A 12 -3.66 -30.02 -10.28
N ARG A 13 -4.55 -30.92 -10.72
CA ARG A 13 -5.84 -30.50 -11.28
C ARG A 13 -6.80 -30.15 -10.17
N SER A 14 -7.41 -28.97 -10.25
CA SER A 14 -8.28 -28.46 -9.20
C SER A 14 -9.41 -27.59 -9.72
N LEU A 15 -10.58 -27.76 -9.12
CA LEU A 15 -11.76 -26.93 -9.31
C LEU A 15 -11.90 -25.84 -8.25
N ILE A 16 -10.98 -25.73 -7.29
CA ILE A 16 -11.05 -24.76 -6.17
C ILE A 16 -11.22 -23.32 -6.67
N PRO A 17 -10.47 -22.82 -7.68
CA PRO A 17 -10.67 -21.48 -8.21
C PRO A 17 -12.09 -21.28 -8.76
N ALA A 18 -12.63 -22.24 -9.50
CA ALA A 18 -13.98 -22.20 -10.03
C ALA A 18 -15.06 -22.25 -8.93
N ARG A 19 -14.81 -23.03 -7.87
CA ARG A 19 -15.68 -23.10 -6.68
C ARG A 19 -15.74 -21.78 -5.93
N ILE A 20 -14.62 -21.07 -5.78
CA ILE A 20 -14.60 -19.72 -5.20
C ILE A 20 -15.36 -18.74 -6.10
N ASP A 21 -15.08 -18.74 -7.40
CA ASP A 21 -15.63 -17.75 -8.35
C ASP A 21 -17.16 -17.90 -8.57
N ARG A 22 -17.74 -19.09 -8.35
CA ARG A 22 -19.19 -19.29 -8.42
C ARG A 22 -19.95 -18.73 -7.22
N LEU A 23 -19.28 -18.46 -6.08
CA LEU A 23 -19.96 -18.09 -4.86
C LEU A 23 -20.72 -16.76 -5.00
N PRO A 24 -21.98 -16.70 -4.54
CA PRO A 24 -22.69 -15.44 -4.41
C PRO A 24 -22.15 -14.64 -3.21
N TRP A 25 -22.33 -13.32 -3.25
CA TRP A 25 -21.98 -12.48 -2.12
C TRP A 25 -22.75 -12.87 -0.86
N SER A 26 -22.05 -13.09 0.25
CA SER A 26 -22.63 -13.59 1.51
C SER A 26 -22.04 -12.86 2.74
N ARG A 27 -22.48 -13.24 3.92
CA ARG A 27 -21.94 -12.75 5.18
C ARG A 27 -20.46 -13.09 5.35
N PHE A 28 -20.02 -14.24 4.82
CA PHE A 28 -18.61 -14.61 4.79
C PHE A 28 -17.76 -13.55 4.11
N HIS A 29 -18.12 -13.16 2.90
CA HIS A 29 -17.38 -12.13 2.13
C HIS A 29 -17.40 -10.79 2.84
N THR A 30 -18.52 -10.39 3.45
CA THR A 30 -18.60 -9.14 4.21
C THR A 30 -17.69 -9.17 5.43
N ARG A 31 -17.64 -10.27 6.20
CA ARG A 31 -16.72 -10.42 7.33
C ARG A 31 -15.25 -10.36 6.89
N LEU A 32 -14.92 -11.02 5.79
CA LEU A 32 -13.58 -11.00 5.22
C LEU A 32 -13.17 -9.58 4.82
N VAL A 33 -14.03 -8.86 4.10
CA VAL A 33 -13.77 -7.47 3.67
C VAL A 33 -13.60 -6.53 4.86
N ILE A 34 -14.44 -6.65 5.89
CA ILE A 34 -14.29 -5.87 7.12
C ILE A 34 -12.95 -6.19 7.79
N ALA A 35 -12.61 -7.46 7.93
CA ALA A 35 -11.35 -7.86 8.57
C ALA A 35 -10.10 -7.41 7.80
N LEU A 36 -10.16 -7.37 6.46
CA LEU A 36 -9.09 -6.82 5.63
C LEU A 36 -9.06 -5.29 5.67
N GLY A 37 -10.23 -4.65 5.58
CA GLY A 37 -10.34 -3.18 5.59
C GLY A 37 -9.88 -2.54 6.89
N VAL A 38 -10.04 -3.22 8.02
CA VAL A 38 -9.60 -2.68 9.32
C VAL A 38 -8.08 -2.48 9.39
N ALA A 39 -7.27 -3.23 8.64
CA ALA A 39 -5.84 -2.97 8.54
C ALA A 39 -5.55 -1.59 7.94
N TRP A 40 -6.23 -1.26 6.85
CA TRP A 40 -6.13 0.05 6.24
C TRP A 40 -6.64 1.17 7.14
N VAL A 41 -7.66 0.89 7.97
CA VAL A 41 -8.11 1.83 9.01
C VAL A 41 -6.97 2.08 10.00
N LEU A 42 -6.25 1.05 10.44
CA LEU A 42 -5.12 1.22 11.37
C LEU A 42 -3.98 2.00 10.74
N ASP A 43 -3.64 1.73 9.49
CA ASP A 43 -2.60 2.45 8.77
C ASP A 43 -2.95 3.93 8.61
N GLY A 44 -4.14 4.25 8.10
CA GLY A 44 -4.62 5.62 7.98
C GLY A 44 -4.69 6.36 9.32
N LEU A 45 -5.10 5.67 10.39
CA LEU A 45 -5.13 6.21 11.75
C LEU A 45 -3.72 6.55 12.24
N GLU A 46 -2.77 5.63 12.11
CA GLU A 46 -1.40 5.76 12.61
C GLU A 46 -0.65 6.90 11.91
N ILE A 47 -0.72 6.95 10.58
CA ILE A 47 -0.08 7.98 9.77
C ILE A 47 -0.65 9.36 10.11
N THR A 48 -1.96 9.45 10.29
CA THR A 48 -2.63 10.70 10.63
C THR A 48 -2.30 11.15 12.06
N ILE A 49 -2.22 10.23 13.01
CA ILE A 49 -1.76 10.54 14.37
C ILE A 49 -0.34 11.09 14.33
N ALA A 50 0.59 10.45 13.60
CA ALA A 50 1.96 10.90 13.48
C ALA A 50 2.05 12.34 12.93
N SER A 51 1.29 12.65 11.89
CA SER A 51 1.23 13.98 11.29
C SER A 51 0.66 15.03 12.24
N ASN A 52 -0.45 14.74 12.90
CA ASN A 52 -1.14 15.68 13.80
C ASN A 52 -0.38 15.92 15.11
N VAL A 53 0.30 14.90 15.63
CA VAL A 53 1.10 14.98 16.85
C VAL A 53 2.43 15.71 16.62
N GLY A 54 2.94 15.70 15.39
CA GLY A 54 4.22 16.30 15.04
C GLY A 54 4.45 17.70 15.64
N PRO A 55 3.56 18.68 15.43
CA PRO A 55 3.66 20.01 16.02
C PRO A 55 3.76 20.01 17.55
N THR A 56 3.10 19.09 18.24
CA THR A 56 3.17 18.96 19.71
C THR A 56 4.55 18.50 20.16
N LEU A 57 5.24 17.65 19.40
CA LEU A 57 6.57 17.15 19.76
C LEU A 57 7.66 18.22 19.70
N THR A 58 7.42 19.35 19.04
CA THR A 58 8.37 20.50 19.04
C THR A 58 8.32 21.31 20.32
N GLN A 59 7.29 21.16 21.14
CA GLN A 59 7.11 21.95 22.37
C GLN A 59 8.13 21.57 23.45
N SER A 60 8.56 22.55 24.27
CA SER A 60 9.54 22.36 25.33
C SER A 60 9.10 21.40 26.44
N ASN A 61 7.79 21.28 26.66
CA ASN A 61 7.21 20.36 27.65
C ASN A 61 7.05 18.92 27.14
N THR A 62 7.36 18.65 25.86
CA THR A 62 7.33 17.33 25.24
C THR A 62 8.75 16.81 24.95
N LEU A 63 9.08 16.48 23.71
CA LEU A 63 10.42 16.00 23.30
C LEU A 63 11.35 17.13 22.81
N HIS A 64 10.82 18.33 22.58
CA HIS A 64 11.54 19.50 22.08
C HIS A 64 12.32 19.23 20.79
N MET A 65 11.65 18.61 19.82
CA MET A 65 12.23 18.20 18.54
C MET A 65 12.28 19.37 17.55
N SER A 66 13.28 19.37 16.68
CA SER A 66 13.27 20.23 15.48
C SER A 66 12.23 19.75 14.46
N ALA A 67 11.84 20.61 13.52
CA ALA A 67 10.93 20.22 12.44
C ALA A 67 11.47 19.04 11.61
N SER A 68 12.77 19.05 11.30
CA SER A 68 13.43 17.95 10.61
C SER A 68 13.36 16.64 11.39
N ALA A 69 13.65 16.67 12.69
CA ALA A 69 13.56 15.49 13.54
C ALA A 69 12.13 14.93 13.64
N VAL A 70 11.10 15.80 13.65
CA VAL A 70 9.71 15.37 13.60
C VAL A 70 9.38 14.71 12.24
N ALA A 71 9.82 15.27 11.13
CA ALA A 71 9.62 14.69 9.81
C ALA A 71 10.33 13.33 9.67
N ASP A 72 11.46 13.14 10.35
CA ASP A 72 12.20 11.87 10.37
C ASP A 72 11.42 10.74 11.07
N ILE A 73 10.42 11.04 11.89
CA ILE A 73 9.49 10.02 12.42
C ILE A 73 8.82 9.27 11.28
N ALA A 74 8.34 10.01 10.28
CA ALA A 74 7.76 9.44 9.07
C ALA A 74 8.79 8.73 8.20
N THR A 75 9.97 9.33 8.05
CA THR A 75 11.09 8.76 7.29
C THR A 75 11.41 7.35 7.78
N TRP A 76 11.63 7.17 9.08
CA TRP A 76 11.95 5.87 9.67
C TRP A 76 10.77 4.88 9.63
N TYR A 77 9.54 5.38 9.74
CA TYR A 77 8.34 4.56 9.56
C TYR A 77 8.25 3.98 8.13
N LEU A 78 8.41 4.82 7.10
CA LEU A 78 8.39 4.42 5.70
C LEU A 78 9.56 3.50 5.34
N ILE A 79 10.74 3.70 5.91
CA ILE A 79 11.86 2.75 5.81
C ILE A 79 11.46 1.40 6.40
N GLY A 80 10.77 1.40 7.54
CA GLY A 80 10.19 0.19 8.12
C GLY A 80 9.23 -0.51 7.16
N GLU A 81 8.35 0.23 6.48
CA GLU A 81 7.43 -0.34 5.48
C GLU A 81 8.17 -1.01 4.32
N VAL A 82 9.29 -0.44 3.85
CA VAL A 82 10.13 -1.05 2.81
C VAL A 82 10.64 -2.43 3.27
N PHE A 83 11.23 -2.49 4.46
CA PHE A 83 11.71 -3.76 5.00
C PHE A 83 10.57 -4.74 5.24
N GLY A 84 9.44 -4.26 5.76
CA GLY A 84 8.25 -5.05 5.99
C GLY A 84 7.69 -5.67 4.72
N ALA A 85 7.50 -4.86 3.68
CA ALA A 85 6.99 -5.31 2.39
C ALA A 85 7.87 -6.41 1.76
N LEU A 86 9.18 -6.23 1.77
CA LEU A 86 10.12 -7.20 1.19
C LEU A 86 10.25 -8.46 2.05
N PHE A 87 10.41 -8.30 3.37
CA PHE A 87 10.61 -9.42 4.28
C PHE A 87 9.35 -10.27 4.44
N PHE A 88 8.25 -9.64 4.81
CA PHE A 88 6.98 -10.34 5.01
C PHE A 88 6.32 -10.75 3.68
N GLY A 89 6.56 -10.00 2.59
CA GLY A 89 6.14 -10.42 1.26
C GLY A 89 6.75 -11.76 0.86
N HIS A 90 8.03 -11.99 1.17
CA HIS A 90 8.66 -13.30 0.99
C HIS A 90 8.12 -14.36 1.97
N LEU A 91 7.89 -13.98 3.20
CA LEU A 91 7.41 -14.88 4.25
C LEU A 91 5.94 -15.30 4.06
N SER A 92 5.14 -14.45 3.38
CA SER A 92 3.75 -14.71 3.01
C SER A 92 3.56 -16.02 2.26
N ASP A 93 4.49 -16.32 1.38
CA ASP A 93 4.44 -17.55 0.60
C ASP A 93 4.69 -18.81 1.45
N ARG A 94 5.37 -18.67 2.60
CA ARG A 94 5.70 -19.80 3.48
C ARG A 94 4.70 -20.04 4.61
N LEU A 95 4.24 -18.96 5.24
CA LEU A 95 3.42 -19.02 6.46
C LEU A 95 1.92 -19.08 6.20
N GLY A 96 1.49 -18.67 5.00
CA GLY A 96 0.09 -18.45 4.68
C GLY A 96 -0.40 -17.06 5.06
N ARG A 97 -1.57 -16.71 4.56
CA ARG A 97 -2.11 -15.33 4.68
C ARG A 97 -2.56 -15.04 6.11
N LYS A 98 -3.24 -16.00 6.75
CA LYS A 98 -3.75 -15.88 8.12
C LYS A 98 -2.64 -15.62 9.14
N ASN A 99 -1.61 -16.49 9.16
CA ASN A 99 -0.53 -16.36 10.13
C ASN A 99 0.27 -15.09 9.90
N LEU A 100 0.50 -14.73 8.64
CA LEU A 100 1.18 -13.49 8.30
C LEU A 100 0.45 -12.27 8.85
N PHE A 101 -0.87 -12.17 8.66
CA PHE A 101 -1.68 -11.08 9.21
C PHE A 101 -1.55 -10.93 10.72
N LEU A 102 -1.51 -12.05 11.45
CA LEU A 102 -1.37 -12.00 12.91
C LEU A 102 0.01 -11.52 13.34
N ILE A 103 1.06 -11.97 12.64
CA ILE A 103 2.45 -11.59 12.94
C ILE A 103 2.68 -10.11 12.62
N THR A 104 2.29 -9.65 11.43
CA THR A 104 2.49 -8.26 11.01
C THR A 104 1.73 -7.29 11.90
N LEU A 105 0.50 -7.63 12.28
CA LEU A 105 -0.29 -6.84 13.20
C LEU A 105 0.31 -6.82 14.62
N ALA A 106 0.88 -7.93 15.10
CA ALA A 106 1.59 -7.97 16.38
C ALA A 106 2.86 -7.12 16.36
N VAL A 107 3.62 -7.12 15.26
CA VAL A 107 4.80 -6.28 15.05
C VAL A 107 4.41 -4.80 15.05
N TYR A 108 3.35 -4.43 14.32
CA TYR A 108 2.81 -3.08 14.32
C TYR A 108 2.40 -2.62 15.73
N LEU A 109 1.62 -3.45 16.45
CA LEU A 109 1.18 -3.18 17.82
C LEU A 109 2.37 -2.91 18.75
N ALA A 110 3.39 -3.76 18.68
CA ALA A 110 4.60 -3.59 19.48
C ALA A 110 5.32 -2.28 19.15
N GLY A 111 5.50 -1.96 17.87
CA GLY A 111 6.16 -0.74 17.41
C GLY A 111 5.42 0.53 17.85
N SER A 112 4.11 0.59 17.65
CA SER A 112 3.29 1.74 18.05
C SER A 112 3.20 1.92 19.57
N ALA A 113 3.06 0.83 20.32
CA ALA A 113 3.10 0.88 21.77
C ALA A 113 4.46 1.37 22.30
N LEU A 114 5.57 0.89 21.73
CA LEU A 114 6.90 1.37 22.04
C LEU A 114 7.05 2.86 21.70
N THR A 115 6.49 3.34 20.58
CA THR A 115 6.52 4.77 20.24
C THR A 115 5.90 5.61 21.37
N ALA A 116 4.76 5.21 21.90
CA ALA A 116 4.12 5.90 23.02
C ALA A 116 4.97 5.90 24.32
N LEU A 117 5.82 4.91 24.49
CA LEU A 117 6.70 4.75 25.66
C LEU A 117 8.05 5.47 25.53
N THR A 118 8.27 6.23 24.45
CA THR A 118 9.54 6.95 24.21
C THR A 118 9.97 7.74 25.45
N PRO A 119 11.18 7.50 26.03
CA PRO A 119 11.64 8.19 27.22
C PRO A 119 11.96 9.66 26.93
N LYS A 120 12.00 10.48 27.97
CA LYS A 120 12.60 11.81 27.91
C LYS A 120 14.09 11.70 28.23
N GLY A 121 14.96 12.33 27.46
CA GLY A 121 16.42 12.32 27.70
C GLY A 121 17.22 12.14 26.41
N GLY A 122 18.56 12.07 26.53
CA GLY A 122 19.48 12.17 25.39
C GLY A 122 19.39 11.10 24.31
N TYR A 123 18.81 9.95 24.62
CA TYR A 123 18.69 8.82 23.66
C TYR A 123 17.28 8.58 23.13
N TRP A 124 16.33 9.50 23.37
CA TRP A 124 14.95 9.37 22.94
C TRP A 124 14.82 9.12 21.43
N PHE A 125 15.67 9.70 20.62
CA PHE A 125 15.62 9.60 19.16
C PHE A 125 15.88 8.16 18.67
N ILE A 126 16.84 7.44 19.28
CA ILE A 126 17.11 6.03 18.89
C ILE A 126 15.90 5.17 19.20
N PHE A 127 15.30 5.36 20.38
CA PHE A 127 14.13 4.60 20.80
C PHE A 127 12.92 4.94 19.93
N LEU A 128 12.65 6.22 19.69
CA LEU A 128 11.54 6.69 18.87
C LEU A 128 11.65 6.18 17.43
N TYR A 129 12.77 6.41 16.77
CA TYR A 129 12.95 6.00 15.39
C TYR A 129 12.99 4.48 15.24
N GLY A 130 13.64 3.78 16.16
CA GLY A 130 13.62 2.30 16.18
C GLY A 130 12.21 1.73 16.31
N SER A 131 11.40 2.30 17.21
CA SER A 131 10.00 1.89 17.35
C SER A 131 9.16 2.19 16.10
N ARG A 132 9.44 3.30 15.40
CA ARG A 132 8.78 3.63 14.12
C ARG A 132 9.15 2.67 13.01
N VAL A 133 10.42 2.25 12.91
CA VAL A 133 10.83 1.19 11.97
C VAL A 133 10.04 -0.10 12.25
N ILE A 134 9.93 -0.51 13.52
CA ILE A 134 9.17 -1.73 13.89
C ILE A 134 7.70 -1.58 13.50
N ALA A 135 7.06 -0.45 13.81
CA ALA A 135 5.67 -0.21 13.43
C ALA A 135 5.48 -0.25 11.90
N GLY A 136 6.34 0.44 11.16
CA GLY A 136 6.32 0.44 9.70
C GLY A 136 6.53 -0.95 9.10
N MET A 137 7.43 -1.78 9.67
CA MET A 137 7.61 -3.16 9.23
C MET A 137 6.31 -3.97 9.32
N GLY A 138 5.53 -3.78 10.39
CA GLY A 138 4.23 -4.43 10.54
C GLY A 138 3.28 -4.06 9.40
N ILE A 139 3.09 -2.77 9.16
CA ILE A 139 2.17 -2.26 8.12
C ILE A 139 2.64 -2.63 6.71
N GLY A 140 3.91 -2.43 6.37
CA GLY A 140 4.43 -2.78 5.05
C GLY A 140 4.27 -4.26 4.70
N GLY A 141 4.42 -5.15 5.70
CA GLY A 141 4.16 -6.58 5.55
C GLY A 141 2.68 -6.91 5.33
N GLU A 142 1.79 -6.17 5.96
CA GLU A 142 0.35 -6.37 5.87
C GLU A 142 -0.20 -6.01 4.47
N TYR A 143 0.36 -5.00 3.83
CA TYR A 143 -0.05 -4.55 2.51
C TYR A 143 -0.04 -5.67 1.45
N ALA A 144 1.07 -6.41 1.36
CA ALA A 144 1.19 -7.51 0.41
C ALA A 144 0.21 -8.66 0.73
N ALA A 145 -0.03 -8.93 2.00
CA ALA A 145 -0.92 -10.00 2.45
C ALA A 145 -2.40 -9.68 2.18
N ILE A 146 -2.83 -8.43 2.37
CA ILE A 146 -4.22 -7.99 2.12
C ILE A 146 -4.58 -8.15 0.64
N ASN A 147 -3.74 -7.61 -0.26
CA ASN A 147 -3.99 -7.70 -1.69
C ASN A 147 -4.05 -9.15 -2.17
N SER A 148 -3.11 -10.00 -1.70
CA SER A 148 -3.14 -11.43 -2.00
C SER A 148 -4.42 -12.11 -1.48
N ALA A 149 -4.89 -11.77 -0.27
CA ALA A 149 -6.11 -12.36 0.28
C ALA A 149 -7.36 -11.95 -0.51
N ILE A 150 -7.45 -10.70 -0.99
CA ILE A 150 -8.53 -10.24 -1.86
C ILE A 150 -8.53 -11.06 -3.15
N ASP A 151 -7.38 -11.19 -3.81
CA ASP A 151 -7.24 -11.91 -5.06
C ASP A 151 -7.57 -13.40 -4.94
N GLU A 152 -7.23 -14.01 -3.82
CA GLU A 152 -7.35 -15.44 -3.59
C GLU A 152 -8.72 -15.88 -3.05
N MET A 153 -9.43 -15.04 -2.28
CA MET A 153 -10.64 -15.42 -1.55
C MET A 153 -11.92 -14.73 -2.04
N ILE A 154 -11.80 -13.64 -2.81
CA ILE A 154 -12.96 -12.91 -3.33
C ILE A 154 -13.26 -13.38 -4.76
N PRO A 155 -14.53 -13.71 -5.09
CA PRO A 155 -14.94 -14.05 -6.46
C PRO A 155 -14.59 -12.93 -7.45
N ALA A 156 -14.12 -13.30 -8.64
CA ALA A 156 -13.61 -12.37 -9.66
C ALA A 156 -14.57 -11.20 -9.96
N LYS A 157 -15.88 -11.47 -10.01
CA LYS A 157 -16.92 -10.45 -10.29
C LYS A 157 -17.05 -9.35 -9.24
N TYR A 158 -16.54 -9.57 -8.01
CA TYR A 158 -16.63 -8.59 -6.91
C TYR A 158 -15.27 -7.97 -6.56
N ARG A 159 -14.16 -8.55 -7.04
CA ARG A 159 -12.79 -8.25 -6.62
C ARG A 159 -12.44 -6.76 -6.75
N GLY A 160 -12.67 -6.15 -7.89
CA GLY A 160 -12.37 -4.73 -8.12
C GLY A 160 -13.13 -3.79 -7.16
N ARG A 161 -14.41 -4.06 -6.90
CA ARG A 161 -15.20 -3.27 -5.95
C ARG A 161 -14.71 -3.45 -4.51
N VAL A 162 -14.30 -4.65 -4.15
CA VAL A 162 -13.75 -4.97 -2.83
C VAL A 162 -12.42 -4.28 -2.63
N ASP A 163 -11.54 -4.33 -3.61
CA ASP A 163 -10.23 -3.68 -3.55
C ASP A 163 -10.37 -2.17 -3.33
N ILE A 164 -11.21 -1.50 -4.10
CA ILE A 164 -11.51 -0.07 -3.92
C ILE A 164 -12.11 0.22 -2.54
N ALA A 165 -13.04 -0.63 -2.06
CA ALA A 165 -13.67 -0.44 -0.76
C ALA A 165 -12.67 -0.64 0.38
N VAL A 166 -11.84 -1.68 0.32
CA VAL A 166 -10.80 -1.97 1.32
C VAL A 166 -9.78 -0.85 1.35
N ASN A 167 -9.24 -0.44 0.20
CA ASN A 167 -8.30 0.68 0.12
C ASN A 167 -8.93 2.00 0.61
N GLY A 168 -10.22 2.23 0.32
CA GLY A 168 -10.96 3.40 0.79
C GLY A 168 -11.09 3.50 2.31
N THR A 169 -11.02 2.38 3.05
CA THR A 169 -11.08 2.38 4.53
C THR A 169 -9.89 3.08 5.19
N TYR A 170 -8.77 3.26 4.47
CA TYR A 170 -7.65 4.10 4.89
C TYR A 170 -8.11 5.52 5.32
N TRP A 171 -8.98 6.14 4.52
CA TRP A 171 -9.48 7.48 4.83
C TRP A 171 -10.42 7.53 6.03
N ALA A 172 -11.16 6.45 6.28
CA ALA A 172 -11.92 6.30 7.53
C ALA A 172 -10.98 6.25 8.73
N GLY A 173 -9.84 5.55 8.61
CA GLY A 173 -8.78 5.53 9.60
C GLY A 173 -8.13 6.90 9.80
N ALA A 174 -7.81 7.61 8.73
CA ALA A 174 -7.26 8.96 8.78
C ALA A 174 -8.21 9.94 9.49
N PHE A 175 -9.49 9.85 9.20
CA PHE A 175 -10.51 10.66 9.88
C PHE A 175 -10.62 10.31 11.37
N LEU A 176 -10.61 9.03 11.72
CA LEU A 176 -10.59 8.57 13.10
C LEU A 176 -9.33 9.05 13.85
N GLY A 177 -8.15 8.96 13.23
CA GLY A 177 -6.89 9.46 13.77
C GLY A 177 -6.94 10.97 14.04
N THR A 178 -7.61 11.72 13.17
CA THR A 178 -7.82 13.15 13.36
C THR A 178 -8.71 13.44 14.58
N ILE A 179 -9.80 12.68 14.76
CA ILE A 179 -10.68 12.81 15.94
C ILE A 179 -9.92 12.43 17.22
N VAL A 180 -9.18 11.33 17.20
CA VAL A 180 -8.37 10.87 18.35
C VAL A 180 -7.38 11.95 18.76
N THR A 181 -6.63 12.51 17.82
CA THR A 181 -5.66 13.56 18.10
C THR A 181 -6.32 14.86 18.56
N LEU A 182 -7.46 15.22 17.97
CA LEU A 182 -8.24 16.39 18.42
C LEU A 182 -8.61 16.27 19.90
N VAL A 183 -9.13 15.12 20.32
CA VAL A 183 -9.50 14.88 21.71
C VAL A 183 -8.25 14.82 22.61
N ALA A 184 -7.24 14.06 22.22
CA ALA A 184 -6.04 13.85 23.03
C ALA A 184 -5.22 15.13 23.24
N LEU A 185 -5.06 15.96 22.20
CA LEU A 185 -4.22 17.17 22.28
C LEU A 185 -4.94 18.36 22.95
N ASN A 186 -6.28 18.38 23.00
CA ASN A 186 -7.03 19.47 23.60
C ASN A 186 -7.51 19.20 25.04
N HIS A 187 -7.64 17.91 25.43
CA HIS A 187 -8.18 17.56 26.76
C HIS A 187 -7.15 16.90 27.68
N ILE A 188 -5.99 16.53 27.15
CA ILE A 188 -4.91 15.89 27.91
C ILE A 188 -3.67 16.79 27.84
N ALA A 189 -2.91 16.88 28.94
CA ALA A 189 -1.67 17.64 28.95
C ALA A 189 -0.75 17.22 27.78
N PRO A 190 -0.11 18.16 27.05
CA PRO A 190 0.66 17.87 25.84
C PRO A 190 1.70 16.75 26.02
N ALA A 191 2.36 16.69 27.18
CA ALA A 191 3.34 15.67 27.52
C ALA A 191 2.79 14.23 27.54
N LEU A 192 1.49 14.06 27.78
CA LEU A 192 0.80 12.77 27.82
C LEU A 192 -0.14 12.58 26.62
N GLY A 193 -0.76 13.62 26.11
CA GLY A 193 -1.76 13.59 25.04
C GLY A 193 -1.25 12.89 23.77
N TRP A 194 -0.05 13.23 23.34
CA TRP A 194 0.54 12.59 22.17
C TRP A 194 0.79 11.07 22.36
N ARG A 195 1.13 10.64 23.58
CA ARG A 195 1.35 9.23 23.92
C ARG A 195 0.04 8.46 23.90
N VAL A 196 -1.03 9.04 24.47
CA VAL A 196 -2.37 8.47 24.46
C VAL A 196 -2.86 8.33 23.04
N ALA A 197 -2.63 9.32 22.15
CA ALA A 197 -2.99 9.23 20.75
C ALA A 197 -2.33 8.02 20.08
N TYR A 198 -1.03 7.80 20.26
CA TYR A 198 -0.33 6.63 19.70
C TYR A 198 -0.78 5.29 20.30
N LEU A 199 -1.30 5.24 21.52
CA LEU A 199 -1.79 3.99 22.12
C LEU A 199 -3.16 3.54 21.60
N VAL A 200 -3.92 4.42 20.93
CA VAL A 200 -5.23 4.05 20.37
C VAL A 200 -5.08 2.99 19.27
N GLY A 201 -4.08 3.13 18.39
CA GLY A 201 -3.80 2.13 17.35
C GLY A 201 -3.54 0.74 17.93
N PRO A 202 -2.61 0.54 18.87
CA PRO A 202 -2.38 -0.71 19.57
C PRO A 202 -3.64 -1.31 20.24
N VAL A 203 -4.47 -0.49 20.89
CA VAL A 203 -5.70 -0.97 21.52
C VAL A 203 -6.67 -1.53 20.47
N LEU A 204 -6.85 -0.82 19.35
CA LEU A 204 -7.67 -1.30 18.23
C LEU A 204 -7.07 -2.56 17.59
N ALA A 205 -5.75 -2.62 17.44
CA ALA A 205 -5.07 -3.79 16.88
C ALA A 205 -5.30 -5.05 17.70
N LEU A 206 -5.34 -4.97 19.03
CA LEU A 206 -5.69 -6.10 19.91
C LEU A 206 -7.09 -6.66 19.59
N VAL A 207 -8.08 -5.78 19.41
CA VAL A 207 -9.44 -6.20 19.03
C VAL A 207 -9.44 -6.90 17.68
N ILE A 208 -8.64 -6.39 16.73
CA ILE A 208 -8.56 -6.93 15.37
C ILE A 208 -7.88 -8.31 15.37
N ILE A 209 -6.83 -8.52 16.15
CA ILE A 209 -6.19 -9.84 16.31
C ILE A 209 -7.25 -10.86 16.75
N PHE A 210 -8.11 -10.49 17.70
CA PHE A 210 -9.17 -11.36 18.16
C PHE A 210 -10.18 -11.71 17.07
N VAL A 211 -10.57 -10.76 16.23
CA VAL A 211 -11.48 -10.97 15.10
C VAL A 211 -10.83 -11.82 14.00
N ARG A 212 -9.59 -11.51 13.64
CA ARG A 212 -8.88 -12.17 12.53
C ARG A 212 -8.48 -13.62 12.78
N ARG A 213 -8.25 -14.01 14.03
CA ARG A 213 -7.91 -15.41 14.34
C ARG A 213 -8.96 -16.43 13.87
N HIS A 214 -10.19 -15.97 13.63
CA HIS A 214 -11.30 -16.80 13.17
C HIS A 214 -11.46 -16.83 11.63
N LEU A 215 -10.63 -16.10 10.87
CA LEU A 215 -10.65 -16.19 9.42
C LEU A 215 -10.00 -17.51 8.95
N PRO A 216 -10.57 -18.17 7.92
CA PRO A 216 -9.93 -19.33 7.31
C PRO A 216 -8.67 -18.94 6.53
N GLU A 217 -7.80 -19.92 6.29
CA GLU A 217 -6.69 -19.75 5.36
C GLU A 217 -7.18 -19.78 3.91
N SER A 218 -6.42 -19.20 2.98
CA SER A 218 -6.75 -19.19 1.56
C SER A 218 -6.71 -20.60 0.95
N PRO A 219 -7.84 -21.12 0.39
CA PRO A 219 -7.82 -22.42 -0.29
C PRO A 219 -6.92 -22.41 -1.54
N ARG A 220 -6.82 -21.27 -2.26
CA ARG A 220 -5.92 -21.12 -3.41
C ARG A 220 -4.46 -21.21 -2.99
N TRP A 221 -4.10 -20.57 -1.88
CA TRP A 221 -2.75 -20.69 -1.33
C TRP A 221 -2.42 -22.11 -0.91
N GLN A 222 -3.35 -22.80 -0.23
CA GLN A 222 -3.15 -24.16 0.24
C GLN A 222 -2.87 -25.12 -0.91
N ILE A 223 -3.63 -25.03 -2.02
CA ILE A 223 -3.43 -25.92 -3.17
C ILE A 223 -2.12 -25.62 -3.91
N MET A 224 -1.72 -24.36 -4.02
CA MET A 224 -0.45 -23.96 -4.61
C MET A 224 0.77 -24.49 -3.81
N HIS A 225 0.56 -24.84 -2.54
CA HIS A 225 1.59 -25.41 -1.66
C HIS A 225 1.44 -26.93 -1.43
N GLY A 226 0.66 -27.61 -2.30
CA GLY A 226 0.47 -29.06 -2.24
C GLY A 226 -0.37 -29.54 -1.07
N ARG A 227 -1.11 -28.65 -0.38
CA ARG A 227 -1.97 -28.96 0.75
C ARG A 227 -3.41 -29.21 0.31
N GLN A 228 -3.59 -30.15 -0.63
CA GLN A 228 -4.87 -30.37 -1.31
C GLN A 228 -6.00 -30.71 -0.33
N GLU A 229 -5.77 -31.60 0.62
CA GLU A 229 -6.77 -32.02 1.61
C GLU A 229 -7.25 -30.84 2.50
N GLN A 230 -6.31 -29.97 2.91
CA GLN A 230 -6.65 -28.76 3.66
C GLN A 230 -7.43 -27.75 2.81
N ALA A 231 -7.06 -27.62 1.52
CA ALA A 231 -7.71 -26.72 0.61
C ALA A 231 -9.18 -27.13 0.34
N GLU A 232 -9.41 -28.45 0.18
CA GLU A 232 -10.77 -29.00 0.04
C GLU A 232 -11.59 -28.79 1.33
N GLY A 233 -11.02 -28.99 2.50
CA GLY A 233 -11.67 -28.69 3.78
C GLY A 233 -12.03 -27.21 3.91
N SER A 234 -11.08 -26.32 3.64
CA SER A 234 -11.32 -24.87 3.72
C SER A 234 -12.37 -24.36 2.75
N ILE A 235 -12.38 -24.84 1.50
CA ILE A 235 -13.43 -24.43 0.54
C ILE A 235 -14.79 -25.01 0.91
N ALA A 236 -14.86 -26.22 1.45
CA ALA A 236 -16.09 -26.82 1.92
C ALA A 236 -16.72 -26.03 3.08
N GLU A 237 -15.91 -25.59 4.05
CA GLU A 237 -16.37 -24.71 5.14
C GLU A 237 -16.92 -23.38 4.62
N ILE A 238 -16.25 -22.78 3.62
CA ILE A 238 -16.71 -21.52 3.00
C ILE A 238 -18.03 -21.75 2.26
N GLU A 239 -18.15 -22.82 1.47
CA GLU A 239 -19.37 -23.17 0.76
C GLU A 239 -20.54 -23.45 1.71
N GLU A 240 -20.29 -24.11 2.85
CA GLU A 240 -21.29 -24.35 3.88
C GLU A 240 -21.78 -23.02 4.51
N ASP A 241 -20.87 -22.11 4.89
CA ASP A 241 -21.24 -20.80 5.47
C ASP A 241 -22.01 -19.93 4.47
N VAL A 242 -21.63 -19.97 3.18
CA VAL A 242 -22.34 -19.31 2.10
C VAL A 242 -23.71 -19.95 1.89
N GLY A 243 -23.78 -21.27 1.84
CA GLY A 243 -25.01 -22.05 1.65
C GLY A 243 -26.04 -21.81 2.75
N LYS A 244 -25.61 -21.72 4.02
CA LYS A 244 -26.49 -21.36 5.16
C LYS A 244 -27.16 -19.99 4.99
N THR A 245 -26.56 -19.10 4.22
CA THR A 245 -27.06 -17.74 4.03
C THR A 245 -27.83 -17.57 2.71
N LYS A 246 -27.44 -18.29 1.67
CA LYS A 246 -27.93 -18.10 0.30
C LYS A 246 -28.71 -19.29 -0.27
N GLY A 247 -28.75 -20.41 0.44
CA GLY A 247 -29.36 -21.65 -0.03
C GLY A 247 -28.45 -22.41 -1.00
N GLU A 248 -29.05 -23.09 -1.96
CA GLU A 248 -28.34 -23.93 -2.92
C GLU A 248 -27.35 -23.11 -3.77
N LEU A 249 -26.13 -23.59 -3.85
CA LEU A 249 -25.06 -22.90 -4.60
C LEU A 249 -25.13 -23.26 -6.09
N PRO A 250 -24.80 -22.33 -7.01
CA PRO A 250 -24.71 -22.63 -8.43
C PRO A 250 -23.78 -23.83 -8.69
N PRO A 251 -24.05 -24.68 -9.69
CA PRO A 251 -23.20 -25.82 -10.02
C PRO A 251 -21.78 -25.33 -10.42
N VAL A 252 -20.78 -26.15 -10.14
CA VAL A 252 -19.41 -25.91 -10.62
C VAL A 252 -19.35 -26.32 -12.07
N ASP A 253 -18.75 -25.48 -12.92
CA ASP A 253 -18.45 -25.82 -14.30
C ASP A 253 -17.19 -26.70 -14.37
N PRO A 254 -17.30 -28.00 -14.72
CA PRO A 254 -16.14 -28.89 -14.78
C PRO A 254 -15.08 -28.45 -15.80
N SER A 255 -15.50 -27.71 -16.85
CA SER A 255 -14.58 -27.22 -17.89
C SER A 255 -13.59 -26.17 -17.37
N ARG A 256 -13.82 -25.62 -16.18
CA ARG A 256 -12.95 -24.66 -15.50
C ARG A 256 -11.93 -25.31 -14.57
N GLU A 257 -11.72 -26.61 -14.68
CA GLU A 257 -10.63 -27.29 -13.99
C GLU A 257 -9.29 -26.71 -14.47
N LEU A 258 -8.47 -26.27 -13.52
CA LEU A 258 -7.15 -25.72 -13.82
C LEU A 258 -6.07 -26.69 -13.38
N GLU A 259 -5.08 -26.87 -14.24
CA GLU A 259 -3.83 -27.52 -13.87
C GLU A 259 -2.92 -26.48 -13.18
N ILE A 260 -2.79 -26.62 -11.87
CA ILE A 260 -1.98 -25.73 -11.04
C ILE A 260 -0.62 -26.40 -10.85
N ARG A 261 0.42 -25.75 -11.33
CA ARG A 261 1.79 -26.18 -11.07
C ARG A 261 2.31 -25.43 -9.86
N PRO A 262 2.83 -26.15 -8.84
CA PRO A 262 3.52 -25.48 -7.73
C PRO A 262 4.63 -24.60 -8.30
N THR A 263 4.53 -23.30 -8.09
CA THR A 263 5.50 -22.36 -8.64
C THR A 263 6.72 -22.30 -7.73
N GLU A 264 7.90 -22.58 -8.25
CA GLU A 264 9.16 -22.31 -7.54
C GLU A 264 9.22 -20.82 -7.20
N GLN A 265 9.69 -20.51 -6.00
CA GLN A 265 9.74 -19.11 -5.53
C GLN A 265 10.75 -18.32 -6.35
N ILE A 266 10.26 -17.38 -7.16
CA ILE A 266 11.10 -16.45 -7.91
C ILE A 266 11.74 -15.47 -6.92
N GLY A 267 13.08 -15.43 -6.88
CA GLY A 267 13.81 -14.47 -6.07
C GLY A 267 13.65 -13.02 -6.59
N TYR A 268 13.75 -12.03 -5.72
CA TYR A 268 13.56 -10.62 -6.09
C TYR A 268 14.49 -10.13 -7.21
N VAL A 269 15.73 -10.58 -7.26
CA VAL A 269 16.69 -10.20 -8.32
C VAL A 269 16.25 -10.75 -9.68
N ALA A 270 15.80 -12.01 -9.73
CA ALA A 270 15.27 -12.61 -10.95
C ALA A 270 13.98 -11.91 -11.39
N LEU A 271 13.10 -11.57 -10.44
CA LEU A 271 11.89 -10.80 -10.69
C LEU A 271 12.21 -9.44 -11.31
N LEU A 272 13.07 -8.62 -10.69
CA LEU A 272 13.46 -7.32 -11.21
C LEU A 272 14.06 -7.43 -12.61
N ARG A 273 14.95 -8.42 -12.84
CA ARG A 273 15.51 -8.67 -14.18
C ARG A 273 14.39 -8.98 -15.18
N THR A 274 13.43 -9.81 -14.83
CA THR A 274 12.29 -10.16 -15.70
C THR A 274 11.44 -8.93 -16.00
N LEU A 275 11.07 -8.15 -14.98
CA LEU A 275 10.23 -6.96 -15.13
C LEU A 275 10.90 -5.93 -16.06
N PHE A 276 12.15 -5.57 -15.81
CA PHE A 276 12.82 -4.52 -16.59
C PHE A 276 13.35 -5.00 -17.94
N ARG A 277 13.57 -6.30 -18.15
CA ARG A 277 14.02 -6.84 -19.44
C ARG A 277 12.86 -7.20 -20.37
N HIS A 278 11.77 -7.78 -19.85
CA HIS A 278 10.65 -8.24 -20.67
C HIS A 278 9.48 -7.26 -20.72
N TYR A 279 9.34 -6.40 -19.68
CA TYR A 279 8.27 -5.42 -19.58
C TYR A 279 8.79 -4.01 -19.26
N PRO A 280 9.80 -3.48 -19.99
CA PRO A 280 10.48 -2.22 -19.61
C PRO A 280 9.52 -1.03 -19.55
N SER A 281 8.68 -0.84 -20.56
CA SER A 281 7.73 0.28 -20.59
C SER A 281 6.72 0.23 -19.44
N ARG A 282 6.20 -0.95 -19.15
CA ARG A 282 5.26 -1.15 -18.02
C ARG A 282 5.94 -0.95 -16.67
N SER A 283 7.17 -1.41 -16.52
CA SER A 283 7.96 -1.24 -15.30
C SER A 283 8.33 0.22 -15.06
N ILE A 284 8.75 0.96 -16.10
CA ILE A 284 9.01 2.40 -16.02
C ILE A 284 7.72 3.15 -15.68
N TYR A 285 6.61 2.82 -16.33
CA TYR A 285 5.32 3.44 -16.07
C TYR A 285 4.87 3.23 -14.63
N GLY A 286 4.80 1.97 -14.17
CA GLY A 286 4.39 1.64 -12.82
C GLY A 286 5.30 2.23 -11.75
N ALA A 287 6.63 2.14 -11.93
CA ALA A 287 7.60 2.74 -11.02
C ALA A 287 7.44 4.26 -10.94
N THR A 288 7.32 4.94 -12.07
CA THR A 288 7.19 6.41 -12.09
C THR A 288 5.92 6.87 -11.40
N LEU A 289 4.77 6.23 -11.65
CA LEU A 289 3.52 6.58 -10.99
C LEU A 289 3.62 6.43 -9.47
N MET A 290 4.11 5.28 -9.00
CA MET A 290 4.18 5.00 -7.58
C MET A 290 5.23 5.86 -6.87
N ILE A 291 6.39 6.10 -7.49
CA ILE A 291 7.45 6.96 -6.93
C ILE A 291 6.96 8.40 -6.80
N THR A 292 6.45 8.99 -7.88
CA THR A 292 6.07 10.41 -7.89
C THR A 292 4.92 10.71 -6.94
N GLN A 293 3.95 9.81 -6.89
CA GLN A 293 2.83 9.91 -5.95
C GLN A 293 3.30 9.73 -4.51
N SER A 294 4.09 8.68 -4.21
CA SER A 294 4.56 8.42 -2.85
C SER A 294 5.46 9.55 -2.34
N PHE A 295 6.36 10.07 -3.19
CA PHE A 295 7.22 11.19 -2.84
C PHE A 295 6.40 12.41 -2.41
N LEU A 296 5.49 12.89 -3.26
CA LEU A 296 4.69 14.08 -2.96
C LEU A 296 3.75 13.85 -1.78
N TYR A 297 3.08 12.70 -1.79
CA TYR A 297 2.06 12.38 -0.80
C TYR A 297 2.65 12.36 0.62
N ASN A 298 3.72 11.59 0.81
CA ASN A 298 4.35 11.48 2.12
C ASN A 298 5.04 12.78 2.54
N ALA A 299 5.71 13.48 1.60
CA ALA A 299 6.33 14.78 1.87
C ALA A 299 5.34 15.77 2.47
N ILE A 300 4.16 15.90 1.89
CA ILE A 300 3.18 16.89 2.33
C ILE A 300 2.36 16.39 3.52
N PHE A 301 1.86 15.15 3.46
CA PHE A 301 0.98 14.62 4.49
C PHE A 301 1.66 14.63 5.87
N PHE A 302 2.89 14.15 5.96
CA PHE A 302 3.61 14.09 7.23
C PHE A 302 4.13 15.44 7.72
N THR A 303 4.36 16.40 6.83
CA THR A 303 4.90 17.71 7.21
C THR A 303 3.84 18.81 7.28
N TYR A 304 2.61 18.51 6.89
CA TYR A 304 1.53 19.51 6.82
C TYR A 304 1.28 20.22 8.16
N GLY A 305 1.23 19.47 9.27
CA GLY A 305 1.07 20.03 10.60
C GLY A 305 2.20 20.99 10.99
N LEU A 306 3.44 20.67 10.59
CA LEU A 306 4.59 21.54 10.80
C LEU A 306 4.49 22.82 9.97
N VAL A 307 4.04 22.73 8.71
CA VAL A 307 3.81 23.93 7.88
C VAL A 307 2.77 24.83 8.50
N LEU A 308 1.66 24.29 9.00
CA LEU A 308 0.64 25.07 9.70
C LEU A 308 1.20 25.77 10.94
N GLN A 309 2.04 25.10 11.72
CA GLN A 309 2.63 25.64 12.93
C GLN A 309 3.66 26.72 12.61
N PHE A 310 4.64 26.42 11.77
CA PHE A 310 5.80 27.27 11.57
C PHE A 310 5.56 28.47 10.66
N PHE A 311 4.74 28.31 9.61
CA PHE A 311 4.46 29.40 8.65
C PHE A 311 3.16 30.12 8.90
N PHE A 312 2.15 29.45 9.48
CA PHE A 312 0.84 30.03 9.70
C PHE A 312 0.49 30.18 11.19
N HIS A 313 1.42 29.87 12.09
CA HIS A 313 1.29 30.02 13.54
C HIS A 313 0.05 29.34 14.14
N VAL A 314 -0.41 28.24 13.54
CA VAL A 314 -1.50 27.43 14.06
C VAL A 314 -1.01 26.67 15.30
N SER A 315 -1.78 26.75 16.38
CA SER A 315 -1.46 26.00 17.59
C SER A 315 -1.59 24.48 17.35
N PRO A 316 -0.76 23.65 17.98
CA PRO A 316 -0.80 22.19 17.80
C PRO A 316 -2.18 21.56 18.04
N GLY A 317 -2.95 22.04 19.03
CA GLY A 317 -4.30 21.56 19.30
C GLY A 317 -5.31 21.86 18.20
N ASN A 318 -5.05 22.88 17.37
CA ASN A 318 -5.94 23.26 16.26
C ASN A 318 -5.57 22.58 14.93
N THR A 319 -4.37 22.00 14.81
CA THR A 319 -3.91 21.30 13.59
C THR A 319 -4.91 20.24 13.11
N PRO A 320 -5.53 19.40 13.96
CA PRO A 320 -6.47 18.39 13.52
C PRO A 320 -7.70 18.94 12.79
N TYR A 321 -8.18 20.15 13.08
CA TYR A 321 -9.30 20.74 12.36
C TYR A 321 -9.00 20.96 10.87
N TYR A 322 -7.79 21.38 10.55
CA TYR A 322 -7.33 21.55 9.16
C TYR A 322 -7.16 20.19 8.47
N PHE A 323 -6.66 19.17 9.20
CA PHE A 323 -6.57 17.82 8.68
C PHE A 323 -7.92 17.20 8.31
N MET A 324 -9.01 17.55 9.00
CA MET A 324 -10.35 17.06 8.64
C MET A 324 -10.73 17.47 7.22
N ALA A 325 -10.50 18.72 6.84
CA ALA A 325 -10.77 19.21 5.48
C ALA A 325 -9.88 18.51 4.45
N PHE A 326 -8.61 18.34 4.77
CA PHE A 326 -7.64 17.62 3.94
C PHE A 326 -8.04 16.14 3.71
N CYS A 327 -8.43 15.43 4.76
CA CYS A 327 -8.94 14.06 4.66
C CYS A 327 -10.23 13.98 3.84
N ALA A 328 -11.11 14.96 3.97
CA ALA A 328 -12.34 15.01 3.18
C ALA A 328 -12.05 15.15 1.68
N GLY A 329 -11.10 15.99 1.26
CA GLY A 329 -10.67 16.10 -0.13
C GLY A 329 -10.17 14.79 -0.69
N ASN A 330 -9.30 14.12 0.06
CA ASN A 330 -8.74 12.82 -0.30
C ASN A 330 -9.80 11.71 -0.43
N LEU A 331 -10.81 11.71 0.43
CA LEU A 331 -11.91 10.74 0.37
C LEU A 331 -12.85 11.03 -0.80
N LEU A 332 -13.21 12.30 -1.01
CA LEU A 332 -14.18 12.70 -2.02
C LEU A 332 -13.65 12.50 -3.44
N GLY A 333 -12.34 12.67 -3.68
CA GLY A 333 -11.74 12.49 -5.01
C GLY A 333 -12.08 11.14 -5.64
N PRO A 334 -11.61 10.00 -5.09
CA PRO A 334 -11.91 8.67 -5.61
C PRO A 334 -13.41 8.36 -5.67
N LEU A 335 -14.20 8.82 -4.68
CA LEU A 335 -15.65 8.54 -4.63
C LEU A 335 -16.45 9.24 -5.73
N THR A 336 -16.04 10.44 -6.13
CA THR A 336 -16.78 11.27 -7.09
C THR A 336 -16.29 11.08 -8.52
N ILE A 337 -14.98 11.20 -8.76
CA ILE A 337 -14.39 11.09 -10.09
C ILE A 337 -13.85 9.69 -10.43
N GLY A 338 -13.86 8.75 -9.49
CA GLY A 338 -13.37 7.39 -9.72
C GLY A 338 -14.06 6.67 -10.89
N ARG A 339 -15.37 6.89 -11.08
CA ARG A 339 -16.11 6.34 -12.22
C ARG A 339 -15.60 6.80 -13.58
N LEU A 340 -14.96 7.97 -13.64
CA LEU A 340 -14.45 8.53 -14.89
C LEU A 340 -13.24 7.74 -15.43
N PHE A 341 -12.52 7.03 -14.56
CA PHE A 341 -11.42 6.18 -14.97
C PHE A 341 -11.86 4.98 -15.83
N ASP A 342 -13.10 4.51 -15.64
CA ASP A 342 -13.67 3.43 -16.43
C ASP A 342 -14.44 3.94 -17.67
N THR A 343 -14.92 5.20 -17.67
CA THR A 343 -15.74 5.76 -18.75
C THR A 343 -14.96 6.64 -19.73
N ILE A 344 -14.03 7.45 -19.26
CA ILE A 344 -13.16 8.30 -20.09
C ILE A 344 -11.89 7.55 -20.51
N GLY A 345 -11.48 6.56 -19.71
CA GLY A 345 -10.29 5.74 -19.89
C GLY A 345 -9.19 6.08 -18.89
N ARG A 346 -8.51 5.04 -18.42
CA ARG A 346 -7.49 5.15 -17.36
C ARG A 346 -6.31 6.03 -17.75
N ARG A 347 -5.82 5.89 -18.98
CA ARG A 347 -4.71 6.69 -19.49
C ARG A 347 -4.98 8.19 -19.37
N LYS A 348 -6.14 8.64 -19.86
CA LYS A 348 -6.51 10.08 -19.86
C LYS A 348 -6.73 10.58 -18.43
N MET A 349 -7.41 9.79 -17.61
CA MET A 349 -7.72 10.20 -16.25
C MET A 349 -6.50 10.21 -15.33
N ILE A 350 -5.62 9.19 -15.37
CA ILE A 350 -4.38 9.18 -14.59
C ILE A 350 -3.50 10.36 -15.02
N SER A 351 -3.25 10.50 -16.32
CA SER A 351 -2.45 11.61 -16.83
C SER A 351 -3.04 12.97 -16.44
N GLY A 352 -4.35 13.15 -16.63
CA GLY A 352 -5.05 14.41 -16.32
C GLY A 352 -5.00 14.77 -14.84
N THR A 353 -5.28 13.82 -13.94
CA THR A 353 -5.27 14.05 -12.48
C THR A 353 -3.88 14.36 -11.95
N TYR A 354 -2.83 13.68 -12.44
CA TYR A 354 -1.44 13.96 -12.07
C TYR A 354 -0.97 15.33 -12.58
N LEU A 355 -1.22 15.65 -13.85
CA LEU A 355 -0.85 16.96 -14.44
C LEU A 355 -1.60 18.09 -13.72
N LEU A 356 -2.90 17.93 -13.49
CA LEU A 356 -3.70 18.96 -12.81
C LEU A 356 -3.21 19.17 -11.38
N SER A 357 -2.91 18.12 -10.64
CA SER A 357 -2.34 18.21 -9.29
C SER A 357 -1.01 18.95 -9.28
N GLY A 358 -0.13 18.66 -10.25
CA GLY A 358 1.15 19.35 -10.39
C GLY A 358 1.00 20.83 -10.72
N ILE A 359 0.10 21.17 -11.64
CA ILE A 359 -0.17 22.58 -12.01
C ILE A 359 -0.75 23.36 -10.83
N LEU A 360 -1.75 22.77 -10.13
CA LEU A 360 -2.35 23.40 -8.94
C LEU A 360 -1.31 23.58 -7.83
N LEU A 361 -0.36 22.66 -7.70
CA LEU A 361 0.74 22.77 -6.74
C LEU A 361 1.70 23.90 -7.11
N ILE A 362 2.02 24.12 -8.39
CA ILE A 362 2.81 25.28 -8.85
C ILE A 362 2.10 26.57 -8.45
N ILE A 363 0.80 26.68 -8.74
CA ILE A 363 0.01 27.87 -8.38
C ILE A 363 0.03 28.10 -6.87
N THR A 364 -0.20 27.05 -6.09
CA THR A 364 -0.16 27.12 -4.62
C THR A 364 1.22 27.54 -4.12
N ALA A 365 2.30 27.02 -4.70
CA ALA A 365 3.67 27.39 -4.35
C ALA A 365 3.94 28.89 -4.60
N GLN A 366 3.47 29.43 -5.72
CA GLN A 366 3.62 30.87 -6.03
C GLN A 366 2.85 31.73 -5.03
N LEU A 367 1.60 31.36 -4.72
CA LEU A 367 0.79 32.06 -3.72
C LEU A 367 1.41 31.99 -2.32
N PHE A 368 1.96 30.83 -1.95
CA PHE A 368 2.68 30.63 -0.69
C PHE A 368 3.89 31.56 -0.58
N LYS A 369 4.73 31.57 -1.63
CA LYS A 369 5.94 32.44 -1.69
C LYS A 369 5.58 33.92 -1.65
N ALA A 370 4.48 34.29 -2.29
CA ALA A 370 3.98 35.69 -2.28
C ALA A 370 3.37 36.12 -0.93
N GLY A 371 3.23 35.18 0.04
CA GLY A 371 2.56 35.46 1.32
C GLY A 371 1.05 35.74 1.19
N ALA A 372 0.43 35.31 0.08
CA ALA A 372 -0.98 35.54 -0.22
C ALA A 372 -1.91 34.52 0.48
N LEU A 373 -1.36 33.50 1.11
CA LEU A 373 -2.13 32.42 1.76
C LEU A 373 -2.14 32.59 3.29
N ASN A 374 -3.24 32.20 3.87
CA ASN A 374 -3.37 31.96 5.31
C ASN A 374 -3.61 30.47 5.57
N ALA A 375 -3.69 30.02 6.83
CA ALA A 375 -3.87 28.61 7.18
C ALA A 375 -5.10 27.97 6.52
N VAL A 376 -6.21 28.69 6.40
CA VAL A 376 -7.46 28.19 5.79
C VAL A 376 -7.29 28.07 4.28
N THR A 377 -6.81 29.12 3.59
CA THR A 377 -6.63 29.10 2.14
C THR A 377 -5.55 28.12 1.69
N GLN A 378 -4.46 27.97 2.46
CA GLN A 378 -3.46 26.94 2.24
C GLN A 378 -4.09 25.55 2.33
N THR A 379 -4.91 25.28 3.35
CA THR A 379 -5.63 24.01 3.52
C THR A 379 -6.59 23.75 2.36
N LEU A 380 -7.32 24.75 1.92
CA LEU A 380 -8.24 24.61 0.77
C LEU A 380 -7.46 24.28 -0.52
N CYS A 381 -6.34 24.94 -0.78
CA CYS A 381 -5.47 24.59 -1.91
C CYS A 381 -5.03 23.13 -1.83
N TRP A 382 -4.54 22.68 -0.67
CA TRP A 382 -4.16 21.30 -0.45
C TRP A 382 -5.33 20.32 -0.61
N THR A 383 -6.49 20.65 -0.09
CA THR A 383 -7.71 19.83 -0.22
C THR A 383 -8.06 19.61 -1.69
N VAL A 384 -7.97 20.65 -2.52
CA VAL A 384 -8.25 20.55 -3.96
C VAL A 384 -7.16 19.77 -4.69
N ILE A 385 -5.88 20.01 -4.39
CA ILE A 385 -4.76 19.27 -5.00
C ILE A 385 -4.91 17.77 -4.71
N PHE A 386 -5.15 17.43 -3.44
CA PHE A 386 -5.25 16.03 -3.01
C PHE A 386 -6.57 15.37 -3.40
N TYR A 387 -7.61 16.10 -3.68
CA TYR A 387 -8.82 15.56 -4.31
C TYR A 387 -8.49 14.90 -5.66
N PHE A 388 -7.71 15.56 -6.51
CA PHE A 388 -7.28 15.00 -7.79
C PHE A 388 -6.16 13.96 -7.62
N ALA A 389 -5.16 14.25 -6.78
CA ALA A 389 -4.03 13.37 -6.56
C ALA A 389 -4.45 12.01 -5.97
N SER A 390 -5.40 11.98 -5.03
CA SER A 390 -5.91 10.76 -4.41
C SER A 390 -6.66 9.87 -5.41
N ALA A 391 -7.46 10.47 -6.29
CA ALA A 391 -8.12 9.72 -7.35
C ALA A 391 -7.11 9.10 -8.33
N GLY A 392 -6.10 9.87 -8.74
CA GLY A 392 -5.01 9.38 -9.58
C GLY A 392 -4.17 8.29 -8.91
N ALA A 393 -3.87 8.43 -7.63
CA ALA A 393 -3.13 7.45 -6.85
C ALA A 393 -3.86 6.11 -6.78
N SER A 394 -5.15 6.11 -6.43
CA SER A 394 -5.97 4.90 -6.35
C SER A 394 -5.98 4.14 -7.68
N ALA A 395 -6.13 4.86 -8.80
CA ALA A 395 -6.06 4.26 -10.13
C ALA A 395 -4.65 3.78 -10.51
N GLY A 396 -3.61 4.43 -10.01
CA GLY A 396 -2.21 4.04 -10.20
C GLY A 396 -1.91 2.69 -9.57
N TYR A 397 -2.32 2.47 -8.33
CA TYR A 397 -2.18 1.18 -7.64
C TYR A 397 -2.92 0.05 -8.37
N LEU A 398 -4.18 0.27 -8.73
CA LEU A 398 -4.97 -0.68 -9.49
C LEU A 398 -4.30 -1.02 -10.84
N THR A 399 -3.80 -0.01 -11.55
CA THR A 399 -3.14 -0.22 -12.83
C THR A 399 -1.87 -1.06 -12.68
N VAL A 400 -1.02 -0.81 -11.69
CA VAL A 400 0.19 -1.60 -11.44
C VAL A 400 -0.17 -3.05 -11.14
N SER A 401 -1.27 -3.31 -10.44
CA SER A 401 -1.73 -4.68 -10.19
C SER A 401 -2.18 -5.42 -11.45
N GLU A 402 -2.65 -4.72 -12.48
CA GLU A 402 -3.20 -5.34 -13.70
C GLU A 402 -2.20 -5.50 -14.85
N ILE A 403 -1.15 -4.67 -14.93
CA ILE A 403 -0.23 -4.62 -16.07
C ILE A 403 0.84 -5.73 -16.07
N PHE A 404 0.96 -6.52 -15.01
CA PHE A 404 1.93 -7.60 -14.92
C PHE A 404 1.26 -8.98 -14.94
N PRO A 405 1.96 -10.02 -15.50
CA PRO A 405 1.47 -11.39 -15.48
C PRO A 405 1.15 -11.89 -14.08
N LEU A 406 0.15 -12.77 -13.99
CA LEU A 406 -0.38 -13.28 -12.72
C LEU A 406 0.71 -13.90 -11.83
N GLU A 407 1.66 -14.64 -12.45
CA GLU A 407 2.71 -15.38 -11.76
C GLU A 407 3.69 -14.48 -10.99
N VAL A 408 3.90 -13.25 -11.44
CA VAL A 408 4.86 -12.31 -10.84
C VAL A 408 4.17 -11.11 -10.16
N ARG A 409 2.87 -10.96 -10.32
CA ARG A 409 2.07 -9.78 -9.94
C ARG A 409 2.24 -9.39 -8.47
N ALA A 410 1.99 -10.31 -7.54
CA ALA A 410 2.03 -10.01 -6.11
C ALA A 410 3.42 -9.53 -5.66
N LYS A 411 4.48 -10.19 -6.16
CA LYS A 411 5.86 -9.77 -5.87
C LYS A 411 6.24 -8.47 -6.59
N ALA A 412 5.73 -8.24 -7.79
CA ALA A 412 5.94 -6.99 -8.50
C ALA A 412 5.32 -5.81 -7.74
N ILE A 413 4.08 -5.96 -7.26
CA ILE A 413 3.41 -4.95 -6.42
C ILE A 413 4.25 -4.65 -5.17
N ALA A 414 4.71 -5.69 -4.45
CA ALA A 414 5.51 -5.51 -3.24
C ALA A 414 6.83 -4.76 -3.52
N VAL A 415 7.50 -5.07 -4.64
CA VAL A 415 8.74 -4.40 -5.04
C VAL A 415 8.49 -2.94 -5.44
N PHE A 416 7.47 -2.67 -6.24
CA PHE A 416 7.14 -1.30 -6.62
C PHE A 416 6.70 -0.46 -5.42
N PHE A 417 5.94 -1.05 -4.49
CA PHE A 417 5.59 -0.42 -3.23
C PHE A 417 6.84 -0.08 -2.40
N ALA A 418 7.75 -1.04 -2.23
CA ALA A 418 9.00 -0.80 -1.49
C ALA A 418 9.84 0.32 -2.13
N ILE A 419 9.98 0.33 -3.46
CA ILE A 419 10.67 1.42 -4.18
C ILE A 419 9.96 2.75 -3.94
N ALA A 420 8.64 2.79 -4.05
CA ALA A 420 7.85 3.99 -3.83
C ALA A 420 8.04 4.55 -2.42
N GLN A 421 8.03 3.69 -1.39
CA GLN A 421 8.20 4.11 0.00
C GLN A 421 9.64 4.59 0.31
N CYS A 422 10.66 4.10 -0.39
CA CYS A 422 11.99 4.70 -0.34
C CYS A 422 11.97 6.18 -0.77
N PHE A 423 11.27 6.50 -1.86
CA PHE A 423 11.13 7.89 -2.30
C PHE A 423 10.17 8.69 -1.40
N GLY A 424 9.15 8.06 -0.84
CA GLY A 424 8.28 8.68 0.17
C GLY A 424 9.06 9.09 1.42
N SER A 425 9.94 8.22 1.91
CA SER A 425 10.80 8.51 3.06
C SER A 425 11.75 9.67 2.77
N LEU A 426 12.35 9.69 1.57
CA LEU A 426 13.19 10.80 1.12
C LEU A 426 12.39 12.11 1.05
N GLY A 427 11.14 12.06 0.59
CA GLY A 427 10.24 13.21 0.53
C GLY A 427 10.00 13.81 1.93
N SER A 428 9.62 12.98 2.90
CA SER A 428 9.37 13.42 4.28
C SER A 428 10.64 14.03 4.92
N HIS A 429 11.79 13.37 4.75
CA HIS A 429 13.07 13.87 5.24
C HIS A 429 13.43 15.24 4.63
N LEU A 430 13.38 15.35 3.32
CA LEU A 430 13.69 16.58 2.58
C LEU A 430 12.79 17.74 3.03
N TYR A 431 11.48 17.54 3.07
CA TYR A 431 10.56 18.62 3.44
C TYR A 431 10.70 19.03 4.90
N GLY A 432 11.01 18.10 5.80
CA GLY A 432 11.33 18.44 7.18
C GLY A 432 12.52 19.40 7.31
N HIS A 433 13.55 19.21 6.49
CA HIS A 433 14.70 20.11 6.43
C HIS A 433 14.37 21.46 5.76
N LEU A 434 13.53 21.45 4.69
CA LEU A 434 13.11 22.67 4.02
C LEU A 434 12.18 23.54 4.87
N ILE A 435 11.44 22.97 5.79
CA ILE A 435 10.63 23.72 6.78
C ILE A 435 11.52 24.43 7.77
N GLY A 436 12.56 23.76 8.26
CA GLY A 436 13.55 24.34 9.19
C GLY A 436 12.91 24.97 10.42
N ASP A 437 13.21 26.23 10.67
CA ASP A 437 12.64 27.05 11.75
C ASP A 437 11.45 27.94 11.29
N GLY A 438 10.96 27.73 10.07
CA GLY A 438 9.83 28.47 9.51
C GLY A 438 10.13 29.89 9.04
N LYS A 439 11.40 30.31 9.01
CA LYS A 439 11.78 31.66 8.59
C LYS A 439 11.97 31.81 7.09
N ASP A 440 12.38 30.74 6.40
CA ASP A 440 12.66 30.75 4.96
C ASP A 440 11.56 30.05 4.16
N SER A 441 10.60 30.84 3.69
CA SER A 441 9.55 30.34 2.78
C SER A 441 10.10 29.95 1.40
N THR A 442 11.30 30.43 1.02
CA THR A 442 11.90 30.16 -0.30
C THR A 442 12.36 28.71 -0.39
N ALA A 443 12.94 28.17 0.69
CA ALA A 443 13.35 26.78 0.74
C ALA A 443 12.15 25.83 0.52
N LEU A 444 11.07 26.03 1.26
CA LEU A 444 9.84 25.22 1.12
C LEU A 444 9.14 25.44 -0.23
N TYR A 445 9.19 26.64 -0.79
CA TYR A 445 8.71 26.92 -2.14
C TYR A 445 9.37 26.00 -3.18
N TRP A 446 10.70 25.86 -3.13
CA TRP A 446 11.41 24.96 -4.03
C TRP A 446 11.06 23.48 -3.77
N GLY A 447 10.79 23.11 -2.54
CA GLY A 447 10.23 21.79 -2.21
C GLY A 447 8.90 21.55 -2.93
N TYR A 448 7.96 22.50 -2.88
CA TYR A 448 6.68 22.41 -3.60
C TYR A 448 6.87 22.36 -5.11
N MET A 449 7.81 23.13 -5.67
CA MET A 449 8.14 23.07 -7.09
C MET A 449 8.71 21.70 -7.51
N LEU A 450 9.54 21.09 -6.67
CA LEU A 450 10.04 19.73 -6.89
C LEU A 450 8.91 18.70 -6.87
N GLY A 451 8.01 18.78 -5.88
CA GLY A 451 6.81 17.93 -5.78
C GLY A 451 5.89 18.09 -7.00
N ALA A 452 5.69 19.32 -7.46
CA ALA A 452 4.92 19.62 -8.67
C ALA A 452 5.57 18.99 -9.91
N GLY A 453 6.89 19.15 -10.05
CA GLY A 453 7.66 18.52 -11.14
C GLY A 453 7.55 17.01 -11.15
N ALA A 454 7.59 16.37 -9.98
CA ALA A 454 7.38 14.93 -9.84
C ALA A 454 5.98 14.52 -10.33
N MET A 455 4.92 15.22 -9.92
CA MET A 455 3.55 14.93 -10.38
C MET A 455 3.39 15.14 -11.90
N ILE A 456 3.95 16.20 -12.44
CA ILE A 456 3.93 16.46 -13.89
C ILE A 456 4.66 15.35 -14.62
N LEU A 457 5.82 14.91 -14.13
CA LEU A 457 6.57 13.79 -14.71
C LEU A 457 5.71 12.51 -14.72
N GLY A 458 5.05 12.18 -13.60
CA GLY A 458 4.12 11.06 -13.52
C GLY A 458 2.99 11.15 -14.55
N GLY A 459 2.38 12.33 -14.69
CA GLY A 459 1.31 12.59 -15.64
C GLY A 459 1.76 12.48 -17.09
N VAL A 460 2.96 12.99 -17.43
CA VAL A 460 3.55 12.89 -18.77
C VAL A 460 3.88 11.43 -19.10
N VAL A 461 4.52 10.69 -18.18
CA VAL A 461 4.83 9.27 -18.38
C VAL A 461 3.54 8.47 -18.57
N ALA A 462 2.48 8.77 -17.80
CA ALA A 462 1.17 8.16 -17.99
C ALA A 462 0.59 8.46 -19.38
N ALA A 463 0.71 9.69 -19.89
CA ALA A 463 0.21 10.05 -21.20
C ALA A 463 0.84 9.25 -22.35
N PHE A 464 2.10 8.86 -22.21
CA PHE A 464 2.84 8.14 -23.27
C PHE A 464 2.89 6.63 -23.06
N LEU A 465 3.03 6.15 -21.82
CA LEU A 465 3.31 4.73 -21.51
C LEU A 465 2.14 3.97 -20.89
N ALA A 466 1.02 4.64 -20.55
CA ALA A 466 -0.10 3.96 -19.95
C ALA A 466 -0.71 2.90 -20.87
N VAL A 467 -1.11 1.79 -20.27
CA VAL A 467 -1.82 0.69 -20.94
C VAL A 467 -3.31 0.88 -20.69
N ASP A 468 -4.09 0.87 -21.76
CA ASP A 468 -5.55 0.92 -21.69
C ASP A 468 -6.08 -0.45 -21.23
N ALA A 469 -6.34 -0.57 -19.93
CA ALA A 469 -6.72 -1.83 -19.28
C ALA A 469 -8.22 -1.91 -18.96
N GLU A 470 -8.97 -0.83 -19.19
CA GLU A 470 -10.40 -0.78 -18.93
C GLU A 470 -11.18 -1.80 -19.77
N GLY A 471 -12.02 -2.59 -19.10
CA GLY A 471 -12.93 -3.56 -19.74
C GLY A 471 -12.25 -4.78 -20.36
N LYS A 472 -10.93 -4.95 -20.18
CA LYS A 472 -10.17 -6.10 -20.70
C LYS A 472 -9.95 -7.16 -19.63
N SER A 473 -9.85 -8.43 -20.05
CA SER A 473 -9.43 -9.49 -19.15
C SER A 473 -7.96 -9.29 -18.74
N LEU A 474 -7.58 -9.81 -17.57
CA LEU A 474 -6.19 -9.70 -17.10
C LEU A 474 -5.20 -10.42 -18.03
N GLU A 475 -5.66 -11.52 -18.65
CA GLU A 475 -4.92 -12.32 -19.60
C GLU A 475 -4.71 -11.59 -20.94
N ASP A 476 -5.66 -10.72 -21.33
CA ASP A 476 -5.53 -9.86 -22.53
C ASP A 476 -4.55 -8.72 -22.29
N ILE A 477 -4.49 -8.21 -21.07
CA ILE A 477 -3.56 -7.13 -20.69
C ILE A 477 -2.14 -7.65 -20.55
N ALA A 478 -1.96 -8.78 -19.85
CA ALA A 478 -0.66 -9.38 -19.58
C ALA A 478 -0.72 -10.90 -19.75
N LYS A 479 -0.25 -11.37 -20.91
CA LYS A 479 -0.19 -12.81 -21.20
C LYS A 479 0.64 -13.53 -20.14
N PRO A 480 0.20 -14.71 -19.68
CA PRO A 480 0.98 -15.54 -18.76
C PRO A 480 2.40 -15.82 -19.30
N LEU A 481 3.39 -15.84 -18.44
CA LEU A 481 4.80 -16.06 -18.82
C LEU A 481 5.00 -17.41 -19.52
N GLY A 482 4.21 -18.43 -19.15
CA GLY A 482 4.23 -19.75 -19.78
C GLY A 482 3.79 -19.77 -21.26
N VAL A 483 3.13 -18.73 -21.75
CA VAL A 483 2.64 -18.62 -23.14
C VAL A 483 3.59 -17.82 -24.03
N ILE A 484 4.49 -16.99 -23.44
CA ILE A 484 5.38 -16.08 -24.19
C ILE A 484 6.63 -16.77 -24.76
N GLY A 485 6.96 -17.96 -24.29
CA GLY A 485 8.08 -18.73 -24.87
C GLY A 485 8.01 -20.15 -24.41
N GLY A 486 7.71 -21.05 -25.27
CA GLY A 486 7.55 -22.47 -25.00
C GLY A 486 8.41 -23.02 -23.83
N SER A 487 7.80 -23.11 -22.68
CA SER A 487 8.27 -23.45 -21.35
C SER A 487 8.86 -22.26 -20.52
N ALA A 488 8.24 -21.99 -19.37
CA ALA A 488 8.77 -21.09 -18.33
C ALA A 488 10.20 -21.47 -17.87
N GLU A 489 10.62 -22.70 -18.09
CA GLU A 489 11.99 -23.21 -17.84
C GLU A 489 13.06 -22.50 -18.68
N GLY A 490 12.78 -22.05 -19.90
CA GLY A 490 13.76 -21.38 -20.76
C GLY A 490 14.13 -19.98 -20.28
N ILE A 491 13.24 -19.28 -19.58
CA ILE A 491 13.47 -17.91 -19.11
C ILE A 491 14.34 -17.91 -17.84
N PHE A 492 14.24 -18.96 -17.01
CA PHE A 492 14.94 -19.04 -15.72
C PHE A 492 16.27 -19.81 -15.78
N ARG A 493 16.50 -20.68 -16.79
CA ARG A 493 17.72 -21.45 -16.96
C ARG A 493 18.88 -20.71 -17.65
N SER A 494 18.67 -19.56 -18.27
CA SER A 494 19.74 -18.82 -18.97
C SER A 494 20.75 -18.14 -18.03
N GLY A 495 20.76 -18.46 -16.74
CA GLY A 495 21.65 -17.88 -15.74
C GLY A 495 22.69 -18.81 -15.12
N ASP A 496 22.83 -20.08 -15.58
CA ASP A 496 23.90 -20.97 -15.11
C ASP A 496 25.10 -20.91 -16.08
N PRO A 497 26.24 -20.32 -15.68
CA PRO A 497 27.44 -20.20 -16.54
C PRO A 497 28.17 -21.52 -16.79
N ARG A 498 27.70 -22.69 -16.32
CA ARG A 498 28.40 -23.97 -16.37
C ARG A 498 27.99 -24.91 -17.49
N GLN A 499 27.03 -24.50 -18.38
CA GLN A 499 26.66 -25.33 -19.55
C GLN A 499 27.05 -24.66 -20.88
N GLY A 500 28.32 -24.28 -20.98
CA GLY A 500 28.96 -23.96 -22.24
C GLY A 500 30.00 -25.05 -22.58
N GLY A 501 29.60 -26.03 -23.37
CA GLY A 501 30.56 -26.94 -23.90
C GLY A 501 30.04 -28.35 -24.14
N VAL A 502 29.29 -28.58 -25.23
CA VAL A 502 29.47 -29.75 -26.11
C VAL A 502 28.85 -29.40 -27.46
N SER A 503 29.69 -29.18 -28.45
CA SER A 503 29.34 -29.14 -29.86
C SER A 503 29.18 -30.60 -30.36
N PRO A 504 28.13 -30.98 -31.10
CA PRO A 504 28.11 -32.21 -31.82
C PRO A 504 28.84 -31.98 -33.16
N SER A 505 29.92 -32.71 -33.34
CA SER A 505 30.62 -32.90 -34.60
C SER A 505 29.70 -33.48 -35.68
N ALA A 506 29.76 -32.88 -36.84
CA ALA A 506 29.25 -33.44 -38.07
C ALA A 506 30.06 -34.73 -38.43
N GLY A 507 29.35 -35.73 -38.86
CA GLY A 507 29.95 -36.98 -39.35
C GLY A 507 28.94 -37.82 -40.08
N GLY A 508 29.15 -37.99 -41.40
CA GLY A 508 28.58 -39.05 -42.19
C GLY A 508 27.35 -38.70 -43.02
#